data_a2476d9e46acbe6be87db7d162a855d4
#
_entry.id   a2476d9e46acbe6be87db7d162a855d4
#
_cell.length_a   1.000
_cell.length_b   1.000
_cell.length_c   1.000
_cell.angle_alpha   90.00
_cell.angle_beta   90.00
_cell.angle_gamma   90.00
#
_symmetry.space_group_name_H-M   'P 1'
#
loop_
_entity.id
_entity.type
_entity.pdbx_description
1 polymer ?
#
loop_
_entity_poly.entity_id
_entity_poly.type
_entity_poly.pdbx_seq_one_letter_code
_entity_poly.pdbx_strand_id
1 'polypeptide(L)'
;EVFRLRYGVYCKEMKTEKANPSEMERDAYDDYAQHCLMRHNDSGLFAGTVRVITPQREDQLLPMEMHCQDGLTHDILAPSNYPRQQISEISRLAVPKVFRRRMFTHVTDHPYLGRDQAAHSACAMVSVGLYFAAAALAIQTGMKHAYVMMEPRLAKSMGQVGVRFEQIGPLMEYHGQRAPYYINQARLEAKIKPGLGRMYKMLLERIGEQV
;
A
#
# COMPACT_ATOMS: atom_id res chain seq x y z
N GLU A 1 -15.96 7.79 -1.11
CA GLU A 1 -14.81 8.69 -0.95
C GLU A 1 -13.52 8.05 -1.49
N VAL A 2 -13.25 6.78 -1.22
CA VAL A 2 -12.07 6.06 -1.72
C VAL A 2 -11.89 6.23 -3.23
N PHE A 3 -12.91 5.91 -4.02
CA PHE A 3 -12.85 5.98 -5.49
C PHE A 3 -12.69 7.41 -6.02
N ARG A 4 -13.24 8.41 -5.33
CA ARG A 4 -13.04 9.82 -5.66
C ARG A 4 -11.63 10.29 -5.37
N LEU A 5 -11.06 9.88 -4.23
CA LEU A 5 -9.68 10.18 -3.90
C LEU A 5 -8.72 9.52 -4.90
N ARG A 6 -8.95 8.25 -5.25
CA ARG A 6 -8.18 7.53 -6.28
C ARG A 6 -8.27 8.25 -7.63
N TYR A 7 -9.46 8.68 -8.06
CA TYR A 7 -9.64 9.45 -9.28
C TYR A 7 -8.85 10.77 -9.26
N GLY A 8 -8.90 11.50 -8.13
CA GLY A 8 -8.11 12.72 -7.96
C GLY A 8 -6.62 12.47 -8.16
N VAL A 9 -6.10 11.41 -7.58
CA VAL A 9 -4.67 11.06 -7.67
C VAL A 9 -4.30 10.47 -9.03
N TYR A 10 -4.98 9.43 -9.48
CA TYR A 10 -4.57 8.67 -10.67
C TYR A 10 -4.99 9.34 -11.98
N CYS A 11 -6.19 9.92 -12.04
CA CYS A 11 -6.70 10.53 -13.28
C CYS A 11 -6.32 12.02 -13.42
N LYS A 12 -6.43 12.80 -12.32
CA LYS A 12 -6.19 14.25 -12.37
C LYS A 12 -4.73 14.64 -12.11
N GLU A 13 -4.08 14.07 -11.08
CA GLU A 13 -2.71 14.45 -10.69
C GLU A 13 -1.63 13.71 -11.48
N MET A 14 -1.70 12.37 -11.50
CA MET A 14 -0.68 11.50 -12.10
C MET A 14 -0.92 11.23 -13.58
N LYS A 15 -2.19 11.27 -14.01
CA LYS A 15 -2.64 10.98 -15.38
C LYS A 15 -2.24 9.58 -15.86
N THR A 16 -2.18 8.62 -14.94
CA THR A 16 -1.90 7.21 -15.23
C THR A 16 -3.16 6.42 -15.57
N GLU A 17 -4.34 6.94 -15.18
CA GLU A 17 -5.64 6.37 -15.51
C GLU A 17 -6.50 7.38 -16.29
N LYS A 18 -7.40 6.85 -17.12
CA LYS A 18 -8.29 7.70 -17.94
C LYS A 18 -9.35 8.39 -17.08
N ALA A 19 -9.56 9.66 -17.35
CA ALA A 19 -10.66 10.40 -16.74
C ALA A 19 -12.01 9.85 -17.23
N ASN A 20 -13.00 9.87 -16.33
CA ASN A 20 -14.36 9.41 -16.63
C ASN A 20 -15.40 10.36 -16.03
N PRO A 21 -16.66 10.37 -16.56
CA PRO A 21 -17.71 11.29 -16.11
C PRO A 21 -18.18 11.09 -14.65
N SER A 22 -17.99 9.88 -14.10
CA SER A 22 -18.39 9.58 -12.71
C SER A 22 -17.43 10.19 -11.67
N GLU A 23 -16.26 10.64 -12.10
CA GLU A 23 -15.16 11.10 -11.25
C GLU A 23 -14.77 10.08 -10.17
N MET A 24 -14.88 8.79 -10.48
CA MET A 24 -14.49 7.67 -9.61
C MET A 24 -13.56 6.72 -10.34
N GLU A 25 -12.39 6.44 -9.79
CA GLU A 25 -11.48 5.40 -10.30
C GLU A 25 -11.81 4.08 -9.61
N ARG A 26 -12.29 3.11 -10.40
CA ARG A 26 -12.68 1.77 -9.97
C ARG A 26 -12.37 0.75 -11.05
N ASP A 27 -12.00 -0.46 -10.64
CA ASP A 27 -11.79 -1.61 -11.52
C ASP A 27 -12.51 -2.87 -10.98
N ALA A 28 -12.47 -3.97 -11.72
CA ALA A 28 -13.15 -5.22 -11.37
C ALA A 28 -12.62 -5.86 -10.06
N TYR A 29 -11.39 -5.56 -9.67
CA TYR A 29 -10.83 -6.09 -8.42
C TYR A 29 -11.44 -5.45 -7.17
N ASP A 30 -12.07 -4.29 -7.31
CA ASP A 30 -12.75 -3.63 -6.19
C ASP A 30 -13.98 -4.40 -5.69
N ASP A 31 -14.49 -5.36 -6.48
CA ASP A 31 -15.63 -6.20 -6.10
C ASP A 31 -15.30 -7.23 -5.00
N TYR A 32 -14.01 -7.57 -4.83
CA TYR A 32 -13.52 -8.45 -3.77
C TYR A 32 -12.32 -7.86 -3.03
N ALA A 33 -12.36 -6.56 -2.82
CA ALA A 33 -11.34 -5.81 -2.12
C ALA A 33 -11.93 -5.03 -0.94
N GLN A 34 -11.08 -4.79 0.04
CA GLN A 34 -11.33 -3.86 1.13
C GLN A 34 -10.39 -2.66 1.02
N HIS A 35 -10.77 -1.54 1.64
CA HIS A 35 -10.05 -0.29 1.51
C HIS A 35 -9.76 0.33 2.87
N CYS A 36 -8.52 0.79 3.07
CA CYS A 36 -8.21 1.70 4.17
C CYS A 36 -8.24 3.14 3.68
N LEU A 37 -8.93 4.00 4.40
CA LEU A 37 -9.02 5.43 4.12
C LEU A 37 -8.46 6.21 5.33
N MET A 38 -7.40 6.95 5.10
CA MET A 38 -6.74 7.76 6.12
C MET A 38 -7.25 9.19 6.07
N ARG A 39 -7.66 9.72 7.23
CA ARG A 39 -8.09 11.12 7.38
C ARG A 39 -7.09 11.87 8.27
N HIS A 40 -6.75 13.08 7.86
CA HIS A 40 -5.95 14.00 8.66
C HIS A 40 -6.83 14.69 9.71
N ASN A 41 -6.51 14.54 10.98
CA ASN A 41 -7.38 14.96 12.09
C ASN A 41 -7.63 16.49 12.10
N ASP A 42 -6.59 17.29 11.94
CA ASP A 42 -6.70 18.74 12.08
C ASP A 42 -7.46 19.41 10.93
N SER A 43 -7.28 18.92 9.70
CA SER A 43 -7.94 19.50 8.53
C SER A 43 -9.23 18.77 8.11
N GLY A 44 -9.48 17.57 8.63
CA GLY A 44 -10.58 16.71 8.21
C GLY A 44 -10.43 16.13 6.79
N LEU A 45 -9.38 16.49 6.05
CA LEU A 45 -9.16 16.03 4.67
C LEU A 45 -8.69 14.58 4.64
N PHE A 46 -9.02 13.85 3.58
CA PHE A 46 -8.51 12.52 3.35
C PHE A 46 -7.05 12.57 2.88
N ALA A 47 -6.15 12.00 3.68
CA ALA A 47 -4.71 12.02 3.46
C ALA A 47 -4.25 10.92 2.49
N GLY A 48 -5.03 9.88 2.32
CA GLY A 48 -4.71 8.81 1.38
C GLY A 48 -5.61 7.59 1.56
N THR A 49 -5.48 6.67 0.63
CA THR A 49 -6.16 5.37 0.65
C THR A 49 -5.24 4.28 0.12
N VAL A 50 -5.53 3.04 0.49
CA VAL A 50 -4.90 1.83 -0.03
C VAL A 50 -5.95 0.73 -0.15
N ARG A 51 -5.82 -0.13 -1.15
CA ARG A 51 -6.68 -1.27 -1.40
C ARG A 51 -5.99 -2.56 -0.98
N VAL A 52 -6.74 -3.46 -0.36
CA VAL A 52 -6.35 -4.85 -0.08
C VAL A 52 -7.33 -5.77 -0.81
N ILE A 53 -6.85 -6.44 -1.83
CA ILE A 53 -7.62 -7.43 -2.59
C ILE A 53 -7.52 -8.76 -1.85
N THR A 54 -8.66 -9.38 -1.57
CA THR A 54 -8.78 -10.61 -0.76
C THR A 54 -9.60 -11.66 -1.52
N PRO A 55 -9.00 -12.40 -2.46
CA PRO A 55 -9.71 -13.42 -3.21
C PRO A 55 -10.34 -14.47 -2.28
N GLN A 56 -11.55 -14.88 -2.60
CA GLN A 56 -12.29 -15.93 -1.84
C GLN A 56 -12.53 -17.18 -2.69
N ARG A 57 -12.44 -17.05 -4.02
CA ARG A 57 -12.68 -18.13 -4.97
C ARG A 57 -11.48 -18.30 -5.89
N GLU A 58 -11.32 -19.50 -6.43
CA GLU A 58 -10.20 -19.83 -7.33
C GLU A 58 -10.16 -19.00 -8.63
N ASP A 59 -11.32 -18.53 -9.09
CA ASP A 59 -11.44 -17.68 -10.28
C ASP A 59 -11.09 -16.20 -10.04
N GLN A 60 -10.93 -15.79 -8.79
CA GLN A 60 -10.55 -14.42 -8.42
C GLN A 60 -9.02 -14.29 -8.39
N LEU A 61 -8.44 -13.86 -9.49
CA LEU A 61 -7.00 -13.66 -9.60
C LEU A 61 -6.58 -12.31 -8.99
N LEU A 62 -5.34 -12.24 -8.53
CA LEU A 62 -4.71 -10.98 -8.14
C LEU A 62 -4.30 -10.19 -9.41
N PRO A 63 -4.35 -8.84 -9.39
CA PRO A 63 -3.84 -8.04 -10.51
C PRO A 63 -2.45 -8.44 -10.98
N MET A 64 -1.54 -8.71 -10.05
CA MET A 64 -0.18 -9.11 -10.40
C MET A 64 -0.11 -10.44 -11.16
N GLU A 65 -1.00 -11.39 -10.90
CA GLU A 65 -1.03 -12.66 -11.64
C GLU A 65 -1.42 -12.44 -13.11
N MET A 66 -2.33 -11.50 -13.36
CA MET A 66 -2.73 -11.12 -14.72
C MET A 66 -1.65 -10.34 -15.47
N HIS A 67 -0.88 -9.51 -14.77
CA HIS A 67 0.12 -8.66 -15.39
C HIS A 67 1.50 -9.29 -15.48
N CYS A 68 1.87 -10.14 -14.52
CA CYS A 68 3.19 -10.76 -14.48
C CYS A 68 3.23 -12.11 -15.22
N GLN A 69 2.09 -12.78 -15.41
CA GLN A 69 1.99 -14.10 -16.05
C GLN A 69 3.23 -15.00 -15.80
N ASP A 70 4.10 -15.15 -16.78
CA ASP A 70 5.32 -15.97 -16.66
C ASP A 70 6.45 -15.30 -15.87
N GLY A 71 6.26 -14.08 -15.41
CA GLY A 71 7.27 -13.29 -14.67
C GLY A 71 7.33 -13.55 -13.17
N LEU A 72 6.43 -14.36 -12.60
CA LEU A 72 6.48 -14.78 -11.19
C LEU A 72 7.43 -15.96 -11.04
N THR A 73 8.72 -15.68 -10.93
CA THR A 73 9.81 -16.68 -11.05
C THR A 73 10.24 -17.32 -9.72
N HIS A 74 9.62 -16.94 -8.60
CA HIS A 74 10.01 -17.47 -7.29
C HIS A 74 9.27 -18.77 -6.97
N ASP A 75 9.98 -19.88 -6.96
CA ASP A 75 9.43 -21.25 -6.83
C ASP A 75 8.56 -21.47 -5.58
N ILE A 76 8.87 -20.79 -4.47
CA ILE A 76 8.19 -21.00 -3.18
C ILE A 76 7.13 -19.92 -2.92
N LEU A 77 7.43 -18.65 -3.25
CA LEU A 77 6.61 -17.50 -2.84
C LEU A 77 5.60 -17.04 -3.89
N ALA A 78 5.47 -17.74 -5.01
CA ALA A 78 4.46 -17.41 -6.02
C ALA A 78 3.03 -17.56 -5.44
N PRO A 79 2.06 -16.71 -5.82
CA PRO A 79 0.67 -16.79 -5.35
C PRO A 79 0.03 -18.15 -5.57
N SER A 80 0.37 -18.83 -6.65
CA SER A 80 -0.12 -20.17 -7.02
C SER A 80 0.22 -21.27 -6.01
N ASN A 81 1.19 -21.03 -5.13
CA ASN A 81 1.60 -22.02 -4.11
C ASN A 81 0.76 -21.96 -2.82
N TYR A 82 -0.20 -21.05 -2.74
CA TYR A 82 -0.99 -20.81 -1.54
C TYR A 82 -2.50 -20.82 -1.83
N PRO A 83 -3.33 -21.26 -0.86
CA PRO A 83 -4.78 -21.17 -1.00
C PRO A 83 -5.24 -19.72 -1.21
N ARG A 84 -6.21 -19.52 -2.09
CA ARG A 84 -6.75 -18.19 -2.42
C ARG A 84 -7.16 -17.38 -1.20
N GLN A 85 -7.80 -18.03 -0.23
CA GLN A 85 -8.29 -17.40 1.00
C GLN A 85 -7.16 -16.99 1.97
N GLN A 86 -5.89 -17.27 1.63
CA GLN A 86 -4.74 -16.90 2.45
C GLN A 86 -3.82 -15.86 1.77
N ILE A 87 -4.13 -15.47 0.53
CA ILE A 87 -3.34 -14.50 -0.22
C ILE A 87 -4.07 -13.17 -0.37
N SER A 88 -3.33 -12.09 -0.46
CA SER A 88 -3.86 -10.75 -0.72
C SER A 88 -2.91 -9.94 -1.59
N GLU A 89 -3.43 -8.96 -2.34
CA GLU A 89 -2.60 -7.96 -3.01
C GLU A 89 -2.91 -6.56 -2.47
N ILE A 90 -1.87 -5.88 -2.01
CA ILE A 90 -1.94 -4.47 -1.61
C ILE A 90 -1.68 -3.63 -2.86
N SER A 91 -2.64 -2.80 -3.22
CA SER A 91 -2.60 -1.99 -4.44
C SER A 91 -3.29 -0.65 -4.28
N ARG A 92 -3.32 0.16 -5.32
CA ARG A 92 -4.02 1.46 -5.35
C ARG A 92 -3.68 2.35 -4.15
N LEU A 93 -2.39 2.40 -3.73
CA LEU A 93 -1.91 3.37 -2.76
C LEU A 93 -1.99 4.77 -3.38
N ALA A 94 -2.95 5.55 -2.95
CA ALA A 94 -3.19 6.89 -3.46
C ALA A 94 -3.05 7.93 -2.34
N VAL A 95 -2.08 8.83 -2.47
CA VAL A 95 -1.82 9.93 -1.55
C VAL A 95 -1.91 11.24 -2.36
N PRO A 96 -2.86 12.16 -2.07
CA PRO A 96 -3.00 13.42 -2.77
C PRO A 96 -1.73 14.28 -2.70
N LYS A 97 -1.48 15.08 -3.73
CA LYS A 97 -0.29 15.94 -3.84
C LYS A 97 -0.11 16.88 -2.63
N VAL A 98 -1.22 17.35 -2.06
CA VAL A 98 -1.19 18.21 -0.87
C VAL A 98 -0.52 17.51 0.33
N PHE A 99 -0.75 16.21 0.50
CA PHE A 99 -0.12 15.40 1.53
C PHE A 99 1.27 14.87 1.14
N ARG A 100 1.59 14.86 -0.15
CA ARG A 100 2.94 14.51 -0.63
C ARG A 100 3.95 15.66 -0.53
N ARG A 101 3.53 16.94 -0.54
CA ARG A 101 4.42 18.10 -0.69
C ARG A 101 4.26 19.21 0.33
N ARG A 102 3.11 19.39 1.01
CA ARG A 102 2.79 20.65 1.72
C ARG A 102 2.52 20.59 3.21
N MET A 103 2.13 19.47 3.79
CA MET A 103 1.77 19.46 5.20
C MET A 103 2.95 19.56 6.16
N PHE A 104 4.16 19.58 5.66
CA PHE A 104 5.39 19.54 6.44
C PHE A 104 6.17 20.84 6.48
N THR A 105 5.68 21.91 5.87
CA THR A 105 6.26 23.24 6.07
C THR A 105 5.99 23.80 7.49
N HIS A 106 5.08 23.21 8.25
CA HIS A 106 4.78 23.57 9.66
C HIS A 106 5.34 22.59 10.70
N VAL A 107 5.96 21.46 10.30
CA VAL A 107 6.69 20.57 11.21
C VAL A 107 8.16 21.00 11.34
N THR A 108 8.42 22.31 11.26
CA THR A 108 9.76 22.88 11.42
C THR A 108 10.27 22.84 12.88
N ASP A 109 9.45 22.37 13.82
CA ASP A 109 9.80 22.31 15.24
C ASP A 109 10.21 20.93 15.75
N HIS A 110 10.50 19.96 14.85
CA HIS A 110 11.14 18.73 15.28
C HIS A 110 12.65 18.93 15.34
N PRO A 111 13.25 19.01 16.55
CA PRO A 111 14.65 19.43 16.73
C PRO A 111 15.70 18.47 16.16
N TYR A 112 15.28 17.35 15.53
CA TYR A 112 16.18 16.29 15.08
C TYR A 112 16.20 16.03 13.56
N LEU A 113 15.45 16.80 12.74
CA LEU A 113 15.42 16.60 11.28
C LEU A 113 15.63 17.91 10.53
N GLY A 114 16.64 17.96 9.67
CA GLY A 114 16.86 19.10 8.75
C GLY A 114 15.65 19.29 7.81
N ARG A 115 15.41 20.52 7.36
CA ARG A 115 14.19 20.93 6.60
C ARG A 115 13.85 20.03 5.41
N ASP A 116 14.84 19.54 4.65
CA ASP A 116 14.61 18.68 3.48
C ASP A 116 14.34 17.21 3.87
N GLN A 117 14.95 16.70 4.94
CA GLN A 117 14.71 15.36 5.45
C GLN A 117 13.35 15.24 6.14
N ALA A 118 12.84 16.28 6.80
CA ALA A 118 11.53 16.27 7.43
C ALA A 118 10.41 16.13 6.39
N ALA A 119 10.47 16.86 5.28
CA ALA A 119 9.48 16.80 4.20
C ALA A 119 9.44 15.41 3.53
N HIS A 120 10.59 14.79 3.26
CA HIS A 120 10.67 13.43 2.72
C HIS A 120 10.20 12.36 3.71
N SER A 121 10.56 12.51 4.99
CA SER A 121 10.15 11.58 6.07
C SER A 121 8.66 11.54 6.28
N ALA A 122 8.01 12.66 6.15
CA ALA A 122 6.60 12.77 6.45
C ALA A 122 5.70 12.29 5.30
N CYS A 123 6.10 12.50 4.05
CA CYS A 123 5.45 11.86 2.90
C CYS A 123 5.58 10.32 2.98
N ALA A 124 6.76 9.85 3.38
CA ALA A 124 6.99 8.45 3.70
C ALA A 124 6.08 7.95 4.83
N MET A 125 5.78 8.76 5.85
CA MET A 125 4.95 8.37 7.00
C MET A 125 3.48 8.13 6.62
N VAL A 126 2.88 8.92 5.72
CA VAL A 126 1.51 8.64 5.22
C VAL A 126 1.49 7.30 4.48
N SER A 127 2.44 7.07 3.59
CA SER A 127 2.55 5.81 2.85
C SER A 127 2.83 4.63 3.79
N VAL A 128 3.75 4.77 4.76
CA VAL A 128 4.05 3.74 5.78
C VAL A 128 2.80 3.41 6.61
N GLY A 129 2.07 4.44 7.06
CA GLY A 129 0.83 4.27 7.81
C GLY A 129 -0.24 3.53 7.01
N LEU A 130 -0.39 3.84 5.72
CA LEU A 130 -1.30 3.13 4.82
C LEU A 130 -0.87 1.67 4.58
N TYR A 131 0.43 1.40 4.42
CA TYR A 131 0.91 0.02 4.33
C TYR A 131 0.68 -0.76 5.63
N PHE A 132 0.87 -0.15 6.79
CA PHE A 132 0.56 -0.80 8.06
C PHE A 132 -0.94 -1.03 8.25
N ALA A 133 -1.79 -0.10 7.81
CA ALA A 133 -3.22 -0.28 7.81
C ALA A 133 -3.64 -1.43 6.88
N ALA A 134 -3.06 -1.50 5.68
CA ALA A 134 -3.30 -2.60 4.75
C ALA A 134 -2.82 -3.96 5.32
N ALA A 135 -1.65 -3.99 5.95
CA ALA A 135 -1.14 -5.20 6.61
C ALA A 135 -2.04 -5.64 7.77
N ALA A 136 -2.48 -4.69 8.62
CA ALA A 136 -3.41 -4.96 9.71
C ALA A 136 -4.74 -5.50 9.18
N LEU A 137 -5.30 -4.91 8.14
CA LEU A 137 -6.53 -5.36 7.49
C LEU A 137 -6.37 -6.77 6.92
N ALA A 138 -5.28 -7.04 6.20
CA ALA A 138 -5.00 -8.37 5.66
C ALA A 138 -4.91 -9.43 6.77
N ILE A 139 -4.24 -9.14 7.88
CA ILE A 139 -4.12 -10.04 9.03
C ILE A 139 -5.48 -10.29 9.68
N GLN A 140 -6.27 -9.25 9.93
CA GLN A 140 -7.59 -9.38 10.55
C GLN A 140 -8.59 -10.13 9.67
N THR A 141 -8.40 -10.12 8.35
CA THR A 141 -9.21 -10.90 7.41
C THR A 141 -8.65 -12.30 7.13
N GLY A 142 -7.62 -12.73 7.87
CA GLY A 142 -7.06 -14.09 7.78
C GLY A 142 -6.06 -14.30 6.66
N MET A 143 -5.64 -13.24 5.97
CA MET A 143 -4.63 -13.31 4.91
C MET A 143 -3.24 -13.51 5.51
N LYS A 144 -2.51 -14.51 5.01
CA LYS A 144 -1.16 -14.87 5.51
C LYS A 144 -0.05 -14.38 4.60
N HIS A 145 -0.34 -14.19 3.33
CA HIS A 145 0.63 -13.84 2.28
C HIS A 145 0.16 -12.58 1.56
N ALA A 146 0.98 -11.54 1.57
CA ALA A 146 0.66 -10.29 0.92
C ALA A 146 1.62 -10.01 -0.25
N TYR A 147 1.07 -9.56 -1.34
CA TYR A 147 1.76 -9.24 -2.57
C TYR A 147 1.59 -7.76 -2.91
N VAL A 148 2.58 -7.19 -3.59
CA VAL A 148 2.56 -5.78 -4.01
C VAL A 148 3.31 -5.61 -5.31
N MET A 149 2.71 -4.93 -6.28
CA MET A 149 3.42 -4.40 -7.44
C MET A 149 3.90 -2.99 -7.13
N MET A 150 5.22 -2.76 -6.98
CA MET A 150 5.75 -1.44 -6.64
C MET A 150 7.06 -1.10 -7.37
N GLU A 151 7.36 0.19 -7.39
CA GLU A 151 8.65 0.68 -7.86
C GLU A 151 9.77 0.24 -6.89
N PRO A 152 10.95 -0.16 -7.39
CA PRO A 152 12.09 -0.54 -6.54
C PRO A 152 12.52 0.55 -5.55
N ARG A 153 12.34 1.82 -5.93
CA ARG A 153 12.63 2.96 -5.04
C ARG A 153 11.73 2.95 -3.80
N LEU A 154 10.45 2.62 -3.98
CA LEU A 154 9.51 2.53 -2.87
C LEU A 154 9.84 1.34 -1.97
N ALA A 155 10.13 0.16 -2.54
CA ALA A 155 10.57 -1.02 -1.78
C ALA A 155 11.83 -0.73 -0.95
N LYS A 156 12.82 -0.01 -1.54
CA LYS A 156 14.02 0.44 -0.84
C LYS A 156 13.69 1.41 0.31
N SER A 157 12.81 2.39 0.09
CA SER A 157 12.39 3.35 1.12
C SER A 157 11.66 2.66 2.28
N MET A 158 10.79 1.70 1.98
CA MET A 158 10.12 0.89 2.99
C MET A 158 11.13 0.03 3.78
N GLY A 159 12.16 -0.50 3.11
CA GLY A 159 13.26 -1.22 3.76
C GLY A 159 14.03 -0.37 4.78
N GLN A 160 14.16 0.93 4.56
CA GLN A 160 14.82 1.87 5.49
C GLN A 160 14.06 2.04 6.81
N VAL A 161 12.74 1.87 6.80
CA VAL A 161 11.88 1.91 7.99
C VAL A 161 11.64 0.52 8.60
N GLY A 162 12.27 -0.52 8.05
CA GLY A 162 12.21 -1.88 8.55
C GLY A 162 11.15 -2.78 7.88
N VAL A 163 10.40 -2.25 6.90
CA VAL A 163 9.43 -3.04 6.12
C VAL A 163 10.15 -3.61 4.89
N ARG A 164 10.59 -4.86 4.98
CA ARG A 164 11.39 -5.51 3.94
C ARG A 164 10.57 -6.47 3.12
N PHE A 165 10.36 -6.09 1.88
CA PHE A 165 9.73 -6.93 0.86
C PHE A 165 10.76 -7.82 0.18
N GLU A 166 10.36 -9.02 -0.22
CA GLU A 166 11.12 -9.91 -1.09
C GLU A 166 10.65 -9.77 -2.53
N GLN A 167 11.57 -9.49 -3.45
CA GLN A 167 11.25 -9.44 -4.87
C GLN A 167 11.09 -10.87 -5.40
N ILE A 168 9.97 -11.15 -6.04
CA ILE A 168 9.59 -12.49 -6.50
C ILE A 168 9.48 -12.62 -8.02
N GLY A 169 9.90 -11.60 -8.75
CA GLY A 169 9.94 -11.60 -10.21
C GLY A 169 10.73 -10.42 -10.77
N PRO A 170 10.92 -10.35 -12.08
CA PRO A 170 11.71 -9.32 -12.74
C PRO A 170 11.04 -7.95 -12.72
N LEU A 171 11.82 -6.93 -13.06
CA LEU A 171 11.31 -5.61 -13.41
C LEU A 171 10.50 -5.69 -14.70
N MET A 172 9.38 -5.01 -14.72
CA MET A 172 8.51 -4.90 -15.90
C MET A 172 7.94 -3.50 -16.05
N GLU A 173 7.52 -3.17 -17.24
CA GLU A 173 6.82 -1.93 -17.54
C GLU A 173 5.34 -2.06 -17.18
N TYR A 174 4.92 -1.43 -16.09
CA TYR A 174 3.55 -1.41 -15.62
C TYR A 174 3.27 -0.08 -14.92
N HIS A 175 2.78 0.93 -15.67
CA HIS A 175 2.68 2.31 -15.20
C HIS A 175 4.01 2.81 -14.62
N GLY A 176 5.11 2.62 -15.37
CA GLY A 176 6.49 2.77 -14.95
C GLY A 176 7.14 1.46 -14.54
N GLN A 177 8.46 1.48 -14.28
CA GLN A 177 9.22 0.29 -13.93
C GLN A 177 8.84 -0.23 -12.54
N ARG A 178 8.20 -1.40 -12.48
CA ARG A 178 7.78 -2.08 -11.25
C ARG A 178 8.24 -3.52 -11.21
N ALA A 179 8.27 -4.08 -10.00
CA ALA A 179 8.48 -5.50 -9.80
C ALA A 179 7.44 -6.07 -8.82
N PRO A 180 7.17 -7.36 -8.87
CA PRO A 180 6.35 -8.04 -7.89
C PRO A 180 7.16 -8.30 -6.62
N TYR A 181 6.55 -8.01 -5.49
CA TYR A 181 7.12 -8.21 -4.15
C TYR A 181 6.20 -9.00 -3.26
N TYR A 182 6.79 -9.69 -2.29
CA TYR A 182 6.12 -10.48 -1.28
C TYR A 182 6.49 -10.01 0.13
N ILE A 183 5.53 -10.10 1.05
CA ILE A 183 5.72 -9.95 2.48
C ILE A 183 4.68 -10.80 3.23
N ASN A 184 5.02 -11.22 4.45
CA ASN A 184 4.08 -11.81 5.40
C ASN A 184 4.24 -11.17 6.78
N GLN A 185 3.34 -11.48 7.71
CA GLN A 185 3.35 -10.90 9.05
C GLN A 185 4.69 -11.10 9.77
N ALA A 186 5.25 -12.30 9.75
CA ALA A 186 6.51 -12.59 10.44
C ALA A 186 7.67 -11.75 9.89
N ARG A 187 7.76 -11.58 8.56
CA ARG A 187 8.77 -10.73 7.91
C ARG A 187 8.56 -9.24 8.22
N LEU A 188 7.29 -8.81 8.29
CA LEU A 188 6.93 -7.44 8.65
C LEU A 188 7.39 -7.13 10.08
N GLU A 189 7.03 -7.97 11.04
CA GLU A 189 7.28 -7.74 12.47
C GLU A 189 8.76 -7.91 12.86
N ALA A 190 9.50 -8.76 12.15
CA ALA A 190 10.88 -9.09 12.48
C ALA A 190 11.85 -7.91 12.46
N LYS A 191 11.55 -6.84 11.71
CA LYS A 191 12.50 -5.74 11.44
C LYS A 191 11.89 -4.33 11.52
N ILE A 192 10.63 -4.19 11.93
CA ILE A 192 10.02 -2.87 12.17
C ILE A 192 10.80 -2.12 13.25
N LYS A 193 11.14 -0.87 12.96
CA LYS A 193 11.79 0.00 13.95
C LYS A 193 10.87 0.26 15.15
N PRO A 194 11.38 0.34 16.40
CA PRO A 194 10.55 0.40 17.61
C PRO A 194 9.48 1.52 17.62
N GLY A 195 9.81 2.70 17.10
CA GLY A 195 8.86 3.83 17.00
C GLY A 195 7.68 3.53 16.05
N LEU A 196 7.94 2.85 14.95
CA LEU A 196 6.93 2.43 13.97
C LEU A 196 6.16 1.20 14.43
N GLY A 197 6.77 0.34 15.23
CA GLY A 197 6.10 -0.82 15.84
C GLY A 197 4.91 -0.42 16.73
N ARG A 198 5.00 0.71 17.43
CA ARG A 198 3.85 1.24 18.20
C ARG A 198 2.70 1.66 17.28
N MET A 199 3.01 2.37 16.19
CA MET A 199 1.99 2.76 15.21
C MET A 199 1.33 1.52 14.56
N TYR A 200 2.12 0.53 14.18
CA TYR A 200 1.61 -0.72 13.62
C TYR A 200 0.67 -1.44 14.59
N LYS A 201 1.04 -1.61 15.85
CA LYS A 201 0.20 -2.25 16.88
C LYS A 201 -1.11 -1.49 17.09
N MET A 202 -1.06 -0.18 17.20
CA MET A 202 -2.26 0.67 17.31
C MET A 202 -3.19 0.50 16.11
N LEU A 203 -2.66 0.41 14.89
CA LEU A 203 -3.47 0.19 13.69
C LEU A 203 -4.05 -1.22 13.66
N LEU A 204 -3.28 -2.23 14.09
CA LEU A 204 -3.75 -3.61 14.17
C LEU A 204 -4.95 -3.73 15.12
N GLU A 205 -4.90 -3.11 16.30
CA GLU A 205 -6.00 -3.06 17.27
C GLU A 205 -7.21 -2.33 16.70
N ARG A 206 -7.04 -1.10 16.21
CA ARG A 206 -8.14 -0.27 15.70
C ARG A 206 -8.85 -0.86 14.48
N ILE A 207 -8.11 -1.51 13.58
CA ILE A 207 -8.70 -2.15 12.40
C ILE A 207 -9.42 -3.43 12.83
N GLY A 208 -8.87 -4.19 13.79
CA GLY A 208 -9.55 -5.35 14.36
C GLY A 208 -10.90 -5.06 15.00
N GLU A 209 -11.10 -3.83 15.50
CA GLU A 209 -12.40 -3.38 16.03
C GLU A 209 -13.42 -3.04 14.93
N GLN A 210 -13.00 -2.94 13.65
CA GLN A 210 -13.84 -2.52 12.52
C GLN A 210 -14.18 -3.67 11.55
N VAL A 211 -13.49 -4.80 11.65
CA VAL A 211 -13.65 -5.99 10.82
C VAL A 211 -14.37 -7.10 11.57
#